data_b4d89516f0007727456ea40452cbae07
#
_entry.id   b4d89516f0007727456ea40452cbae07
#
_cell.length_a   1.000
_cell.length_b   1.000
_cell.length_c   1.000
_cell.angle_alpha   90.00
_cell.angle_beta   90.00
_cell.angle_gamma   90.00
#
_symmetry.space_group_name_H-M   'P 1'
#
loop_
_entity.id
_entity.type
_entity.pdbx_description
1 polymer ?
#
loop_
_entity_poly.entity_id
_entity_poly.type
_entity_poly.pdbx_seq_one_letter_code
_entity_poly.pdbx_strand_id
1 'polypeptide(L)'
;MGCVMNLACSGSLFLIGTSLLATSVSAFAEQKMISIGDRHLSVYCDGEAARSPTVVLIPAGGRTAKDWATIQPAVSSFTRVCSYDHANFGESDKAPVKLQSVDEVVDDLHGWLKASGEKGPFILVGHSNSGIYARRFVTRYPGEATGLVFVDSAHEEQALRLRELDPQGPGLDDVTARIGFYIKPGERLEWRTELPLIVLSAGKPKPRKARDGSESQTNRMTEEQFAAWDRIWIEFQQDLAKRSKHGEFRLAEKSGHFIQRDQPDLVIQAIRDVGRSH
;
A
#
# COMPACT_ATOMS: atom_id res chain seq x y z
N MET A 1 69.05 37.32 -49.17
CA MET A 1 69.01 35.91 -48.82
C MET A 1 68.50 35.85 -47.36
N GLY A 2 67.28 35.66 -47.20
CA GLY A 2 66.63 35.59 -45.86
C GLY A 2 65.57 34.49 -45.88
N CYS A 3 65.88 33.47 -45.16
CA CYS A 3 64.96 32.31 -44.99
C CYS A 3 63.93 32.65 -43.92
N VAL A 4 62.65 32.63 -44.26
CA VAL A 4 61.53 32.81 -43.30
C VAL A 4 61.04 31.44 -42.93
N MET A 5 61.13 31.09 -41.62
CA MET A 5 60.62 29.88 -41.06
C MET A 5 59.19 30.14 -40.56
N ASN A 6 58.19 29.44 -41.14
CA ASN A 6 56.81 29.41 -40.67
C ASN A 6 56.68 28.38 -39.58
N LEU A 7 56.32 28.80 -38.37
CA LEU A 7 55.82 27.92 -37.29
C LEU A 7 54.27 27.83 -37.37
N ALA A 8 53.79 26.67 -37.72
CA ALA A 8 52.37 26.35 -37.58
C ALA A 8 52.07 25.83 -36.13
N CYS A 9 51.33 26.61 -35.35
CA CYS A 9 50.81 26.19 -34.09
C CYS A 9 49.47 25.39 -34.29
N SER A 10 49.54 24.08 -34.10
CA SER A 10 48.35 23.23 -34.03
C SER A 10 47.75 23.31 -32.64
N GLY A 11 46.67 24.07 -32.48
CA GLY A 11 45.86 24.11 -31.26
C GLY A 11 44.88 22.95 -31.27
N SER A 12 45.10 21.94 -30.44
CA SER A 12 44.13 20.89 -30.18
C SER A 12 43.05 21.41 -29.22
N LEU A 13 41.84 21.58 -29.72
CA LEU A 13 40.66 21.93 -28.94
C LEU A 13 40.16 20.67 -28.23
N PHE A 14 40.37 20.53 -26.92
CA PHE A 14 39.76 19.51 -26.10
C PHE A 14 38.32 19.94 -25.81
N LEU A 15 37.33 19.32 -26.46
CA LEU A 15 35.93 19.39 -26.12
C LEU A 15 35.68 18.51 -24.87
N ILE A 16 35.58 19.15 -23.71
CA ILE A 16 35.10 18.49 -22.49
C ILE A 16 33.57 18.34 -22.62
N GLY A 17 33.16 17.14 -23.04
CA GLY A 17 31.75 16.76 -23.04
C GLY A 17 31.26 16.60 -21.63
N THR A 18 30.52 17.59 -21.10
CA THR A 18 29.77 17.46 -19.87
C THR A 18 28.55 16.56 -20.13
N SER A 19 28.66 15.27 -19.78
CA SER A 19 27.52 14.37 -19.72
C SER A 19 26.60 14.84 -18.59
N LEU A 20 25.52 15.55 -18.93
CA LEU A 20 24.40 15.74 -18.02
C LEU A 20 23.75 14.37 -17.83
N LEU A 21 24.02 13.73 -16.70
CA LEU A 21 23.20 12.66 -16.18
C LEU A 21 21.82 13.26 -15.84
N ALA A 22 20.89 13.17 -16.78
CA ALA A 22 19.50 13.45 -16.53
C ALA A 22 19.00 12.39 -15.52
N THR A 23 18.90 12.77 -14.24
CA THR A 23 18.13 12.00 -13.26
C THR A 23 16.68 12.08 -13.70
N SER A 24 16.20 11.06 -14.43
CA SER A 24 14.80 10.91 -14.73
C SER A 24 14.07 10.69 -13.39
N VAL A 25 13.38 11.71 -12.92
CA VAL A 25 12.35 11.53 -11.89
C VAL A 25 11.33 10.57 -12.53
N SER A 26 11.30 9.33 -12.06
CA SER A 26 10.34 8.35 -12.55
C SER A 26 8.95 8.91 -12.28
N ALA A 27 8.21 9.19 -13.35
CA ALA A 27 6.80 9.58 -13.24
C ALA A 27 6.00 8.39 -12.67
N PHE A 28 4.88 8.68 -12.00
CA PHE A 28 3.94 7.64 -11.60
C PHE A 28 3.50 6.84 -12.84
N ALA A 29 3.36 5.52 -12.67
CA ALA A 29 3.09 4.59 -13.78
C ALA A 29 1.87 4.99 -14.64
N GLU A 30 1.94 4.64 -15.93
CA GLU A 30 0.84 4.86 -16.86
C GLU A 30 -0.40 4.05 -16.46
N GLN A 31 -1.54 4.68 -16.55
CA GLN A 31 -2.86 4.07 -16.28
C GLN A 31 -3.23 3.09 -17.39
N LYS A 32 -3.75 1.92 -16.99
CA LYS A 32 -4.40 0.95 -17.87
C LYS A 32 -5.75 0.55 -17.33
N MET A 33 -6.77 0.54 -18.17
CA MET A 33 -8.09 0.01 -17.83
C MET A 33 -8.11 -1.50 -18.10
N ILE A 34 -8.22 -2.30 -17.04
CA ILE A 34 -8.21 -3.77 -17.12
C ILE A 34 -9.63 -4.29 -16.95
N SER A 35 -10.11 -5.03 -17.96
CA SER A 35 -11.45 -5.63 -17.91
C SER A 35 -11.49 -6.82 -16.93
N ILE A 36 -12.48 -6.81 -16.04
CA ILE A 36 -12.77 -7.89 -15.09
C ILE A 36 -14.24 -8.30 -15.21
N GLY A 37 -14.60 -8.88 -16.36
CA GLY A 37 -15.98 -9.25 -16.67
C GLY A 37 -16.75 -8.08 -17.27
N ASP A 38 -17.73 -7.55 -16.54
CA ASP A 38 -18.64 -6.50 -16.97
C ASP A 38 -18.13 -5.05 -16.70
N ARG A 39 -16.98 -4.90 -16.09
CA ARG A 39 -16.39 -3.61 -15.70
C ARG A 39 -14.88 -3.57 -15.85
N HIS A 40 -14.31 -2.38 -15.70
CA HIS A 40 -12.88 -2.15 -15.78
C HIS A 40 -12.34 -1.59 -14.46
N LEU A 41 -11.16 -2.03 -14.09
CA LEU A 41 -10.39 -1.40 -13.01
C LEU A 41 -9.21 -0.63 -13.58
N SER A 42 -8.95 0.52 -12.99
CA SER A 42 -7.80 1.36 -13.28
C SER A 42 -6.57 0.81 -12.57
N VAL A 43 -5.57 0.39 -13.33
CA VAL A 43 -4.34 -0.28 -12.85
C VAL A 43 -3.13 0.48 -13.33
N TYR A 44 -2.12 0.57 -12.48
CA TYR A 44 -0.86 1.30 -12.69
C TYR A 44 0.30 0.37 -12.39
N CYS A 45 0.99 -0.11 -13.40
CA CYS A 45 2.10 -1.04 -13.24
C CYS A 45 3.40 -0.46 -13.78
N ASP A 46 4.51 -0.65 -13.05
CA ASP A 46 5.83 -0.16 -13.41
C ASP A 46 6.92 -1.21 -13.07
N GLY A 47 8.13 -1.01 -13.59
CA GLY A 47 9.22 -1.96 -13.44
C GLY A 47 9.17 -3.11 -14.45
N GLU A 48 10.24 -3.89 -14.54
CA GLU A 48 10.37 -4.98 -15.50
C GLU A 48 9.50 -6.19 -15.12
N ALA A 49 8.66 -6.66 -16.05
CA ALA A 49 7.77 -7.79 -15.84
C ALA A 49 8.50 -9.12 -15.52
N ALA A 50 9.77 -9.24 -15.93
CA ALA A 50 10.60 -10.42 -15.65
C ALA A 50 11.15 -10.44 -14.21
N ARG A 51 11.06 -9.33 -13.49
CA ARG A 51 11.50 -9.25 -12.08
C ARG A 51 10.39 -9.73 -11.15
N SER A 52 10.63 -10.85 -10.52
CA SER A 52 9.73 -11.49 -9.55
C SER A 52 10.32 -11.40 -8.14
N PRO A 53 9.49 -11.36 -7.10
CA PRO A 53 8.02 -11.32 -7.13
C PRO A 53 7.45 -9.94 -7.51
N THR A 54 6.27 -9.93 -8.15
CA THR A 54 5.53 -8.67 -8.37
C THR A 54 4.96 -8.16 -7.04
N VAL A 55 5.17 -6.88 -6.76
CA VAL A 55 4.59 -6.20 -5.60
C VAL A 55 3.23 -5.62 -5.97
N VAL A 56 2.21 -5.88 -5.17
CA VAL A 56 0.86 -5.36 -5.34
C VAL A 56 0.54 -4.39 -4.20
N LEU A 57 0.44 -3.10 -4.53
CA LEU A 57 0.13 -2.03 -3.59
C LEU A 57 -1.38 -1.83 -3.54
N ILE A 58 -2.02 -2.22 -2.44
CA ILE A 58 -3.47 -2.18 -2.26
C ILE A 58 -3.83 -0.91 -1.47
N PRO A 59 -4.51 0.09 -2.08
CA PRO A 59 -4.85 1.33 -1.39
C PRO A 59 -5.88 1.10 -0.29
N ALA A 60 -5.93 1.99 0.70
CA ALA A 60 -6.94 1.93 1.76
C ALA A 60 -8.36 2.05 1.20
N GLY A 61 -9.35 1.63 1.97
CA GLY A 61 -10.75 1.83 1.64
C GLY A 61 -11.09 3.30 1.38
N GLY A 62 -11.81 3.58 0.31
CA GLY A 62 -12.12 4.95 -0.12
C GLY A 62 -10.96 5.73 -0.71
N ARG A 63 -9.83 5.08 -0.99
CA ARG A 63 -8.60 5.68 -1.54
C ARG A 63 -8.28 5.10 -2.91
N THR A 64 -7.27 5.67 -3.55
CA THR A 64 -6.85 5.33 -4.90
C THR A 64 -5.36 4.96 -4.95
N ALA A 65 -4.92 4.42 -6.07
CA ALA A 65 -3.53 4.12 -6.37
C ALA A 65 -2.58 5.32 -6.12
N LYS A 66 -3.09 6.55 -6.21
CA LYS A 66 -2.33 7.79 -5.95
C LYS A 66 -1.74 7.86 -4.54
N ASP A 67 -2.27 7.10 -3.57
CA ASP A 67 -1.69 7.01 -2.23
C ASP A 67 -0.29 6.39 -2.23
N TRP A 68 0.05 5.66 -3.28
CA TRP A 68 1.33 4.99 -3.48
C TRP A 68 2.31 5.74 -4.38
N ALA A 69 1.97 6.98 -4.80
CA ALA A 69 2.78 7.74 -5.76
C ALA A 69 4.24 7.95 -5.31
N THR A 70 4.52 8.00 -4.01
CA THR A 70 5.89 8.10 -3.47
C THR A 70 6.59 6.74 -3.42
N ILE A 71 5.83 5.66 -3.24
CA ILE A 71 6.37 4.30 -3.04
C ILE A 71 6.64 3.62 -4.37
N GLN A 72 5.68 3.66 -5.28
CA GLN A 72 5.71 2.88 -6.52
C GLN A 72 6.94 3.15 -7.39
N PRO A 73 7.37 4.41 -7.67
CA PRO A 73 8.57 4.66 -8.45
C PRO A 73 9.86 4.13 -7.81
N ALA A 74 9.94 4.16 -6.47
CA ALA A 74 11.09 3.62 -5.76
C ALA A 74 11.13 2.09 -5.79
N VAL A 75 9.97 1.43 -5.69
CA VAL A 75 9.85 -0.03 -5.76
C VAL A 75 10.11 -0.53 -7.18
N SER A 76 9.65 0.18 -8.22
CA SER A 76 9.84 -0.20 -9.62
C SER A 76 11.32 -0.26 -10.03
N SER A 77 12.20 0.43 -9.29
CA SER A 77 13.65 0.40 -9.54
C SER A 77 14.29 -0.96 -9.25
N PHE A 78 13.64 -1.83 -8.46
CA PHE A 78 14.22 -3.12 -8.07
C PHE A 78 13.29 -4.32 -8.32
N THR A 79 11.98 -4.12 -8.52
CA THR A 79 11.05 -5.20 -8.87
C THR A 79 9.85 -4.65 -9.64
N ARG A 80 9.05 -5.56 -10.22
CA ARG A 80 7.74 -5.24 -10.78
C ARG A 80 6.78 -4.80 -9.68
N VAL A 81 6.04 -3.72 -9.88
CA VAL A 81 5.08 -3.20 -8.91
C VAL A 81 3.83 -2.69 -9.60
N CYS A 82 2.68 -3.03 -9.04
CA CYS A 82 1.39 -2.58 -9.51
C CYS A 82 0.58 -2.00 -8.36
N SER A 83 -0.18 -0.94 -8.63
CA SER A 83 -1.26 -0.44 -7.78
C SER A 83 -2.54 -0.32 -8.61
N TYR A 84 -3.69 -0.16 -7.97
CA TYR A 84 -4.97 -0.05 -8.66
C TYR A 84 -5.97 0.78 -7.86
N ASP A 85 -7.02 1.24 -8.51
CA ASP A 85 -8.16 1.83 -7.85
C ASP A 85 -9.22 0.76 -7.60
N HIS A 86 -9.73 0.67 -6.36
CA HIS A 86 -10.87 -0.21 -6.09
C HIS A 86 -12.08 0.19 -6.92
N ALA A 87 -12.96 -0.75 -7.25
CA ALA A 87 -14.26 -0.44 -7.83
C ALA A 87 -15.00 0.61 -6.98
N ASN A 88 -15.74 1.49 -7.60
CA ASN A 88 -16.37 2.68 -7.02
C ASN A 88 -15.43 3.85 -6.67
N PHE A 89 -14.11 3.72 -6.85
CA PHE A 89 -13.13 4.77 -6.50
C PHE A 89 -12.22 5.09 -7.68
N GLY A 90 -11.68 6.33 -7.66
CA GLY A 90 -10.74 6.80 -8.67
C GLY A 90 -11.32 6.74 -10.07
N GLU A 91 -10.54 6.14 -10.97
CA GLU A 91 -10.91 5.97 -12.39
C GLU A 91 -11.49 4.57 -12.70
N SER A 92 -11.65 3.72 -11.68
CA SER A 92 -12.28 2.41 -11.83
C SER A 92 -13.80 2.53 -11.99
N ASP A 93 -14.39 1.61 -12.76
CA ASP A 93 -15.84 1.51 -12.91
C ASP A 93 -16.51 1.20 -11.56
N LYS A 94 -17.81 1.43 -11.51
CA LYS A 94 -18.61 1.11 -10.33
C LYS A 94 -18.85 -0.38 -10.24
N ALA A 95 -18.80 -0.91 -9.01
CA ALA A 95 -19.27 -2.25 -8.72
C ALA A 95 -20.81 -2.33 -8.89
N PRO A 96 -21.36 -3.52 -9.18
CA PRO A 96 -22.80 -3.74 -9.22
C PRO A 96 -23.52 -3.39 -7.91
N VAL A 97 -22.79 -3.48 -6.80
CA VAL A 97 -23.25 -3.12 -5.46
C VAL A 97 -22.48 -1.92 -4.93
N LYS A 98 -23.15 -1.02 -4.24
CA LYS A 98 -22.52 0.18 -3.67
C LYS A 98 -21.46 -0.17 -2.62
N LEU A 99 -21.69 -1.24 -1.87
CA LEU A 99 -20.85 -1.70 -0.79
C LEU A 99 -20.44 -3.15 -1.05
N GLN A 100 -19.22 -3.34 -1.49
CA GLN A 100 -18.66 -4.67 -1.74
C GLN A 100 -18.31 -5.37 -0.43
N SER A 101 -18.52 -6.68 -0.38
CA SER A 101 -17.95 -7.54 0.65
C SER A 101 -16.43 -7.67 0.47
N VAL A 102 -15.75 -8.14 1.51
CA VAL A 102 -14.30 -8.43 1.44
C VAL A 102 -13.99 -9.42 0.32
N ASP A 103 -14.85 -10.42 0.13
CA ASP A 103 -14.68 -11.42 -0.93
C ASP A 103 -14.78 -10.82 -2.33
N GLU A 104 -15.76 -9.94 -2.57
CA GLU A 104 -15.93 -9.26 -3.86
C GLU A 104 -14.74 -8.36 -4.19
N VAL A 105 -14.19 -7.63 -3.20
CA VAL A 105 -12.97 -6.83 -3.40
C VAL A 105 -11.76 -7.71 -3.71
N VAL A 106 -11.65 -8.85 -3.06
CA VAL A 106 -10.54 -9.80 -3.28
C VAL A 106 -10.68 -10.52 -4.62
N ASP A 107 -11.91 -10.83 -5.05
CA ASP A 107 -12.18 -11.37 -6.39
C ASP A 107 -11.84 -10.34 -7.49
N ASP A 108 -12.14 -9.06 -7.27
CA ASP A 108 -11.72 -7.97 -8.16
C ASP A 108 -10.19 -7.87 -8.26
N LEU A 109 -9.51 -7.91 -7.11
CA LEU A 109 -8.04 -7.90 -7.04
C LEU A 109 -7.44 -9.07 -7.83
N HIS A 110 -7.91 -10.28 -7.59
CA HIS A 110 -7.45 -11.46 -8.30
C HIS A 110 -7.81 -11.42 -9.80
N GLY A 111 -9.01 -10.93 -10.11
CA GLY A 111 -9.51 -10.79 -11.49
C GLY A 111 -8.61 -9.91 -12.35
N TRP A 112 -8.25 -8.71 -11.87
CA TRP A 112 -7.39 -7.83 -12.65
C TRP A 112 -5.94 -8.34 -12.74
N LEU A 113 -5.40 -8.98 -11.69
CA LEU A 113 -4.08 -9.61 -11.75
C LEU A 113 -4.01 -10.65 -12.87
N LYS A 114 -5.02 -11.51 -12.97
CA LYS A 114 -5.12 -12.50 -14.05
C LYS A 114 -5.32 -11.87 -15.43
N ALA A 115 -6.24 -10.92 -15.53
CA ALA A 115 -6.58 -10.28 -16.81
C ALA A 115 -5.42 -9.45 -17.38
N SER A 116 -4.59 -8.83 -16.51
CA SER A 116 -3.38 -8.10 -16.93
C SER A 116 -2.19 -9.01 -17.25
N GLY A 117 -2.28 -10.31 -16.97
CA GLY A 117 -1.19 -11.26 -17.18
C GLY A 117 -0.08 -11.20 -16.13
N GLU A 118 -0.32 -10.52 -14.99
CA GLU A 118 0.62 -10.49 -13.89
C GLU A 118 0.74 -11.89 -13.27
N LYS A 119 1.97 -12.31 -13.04
CA LYS A 119 2.26 -13.67 -12.55
C LYS A 119 2.68 -13.63 -11.09
N GLY A 120 2.03 -14.44 -10.26
CA GLY A 120 2.45 -14.68 -8.89
C GLY A 120 3.69 -15.60 -8.80
N PRO A 121 4.16 -15.89 -7.57
CA PRO A 121 3.56 -15.40 -6.32
C PRO A 121 3.85 -13.91 -6.06
N PHE A 122 2.91 -13.25 -5.40
CA PHE A 122 2.93 -11.80 -5.17
C PHE A 122 3.43 -11.42 -3.77
N ILE A 123 4.02 -10.22 -3.63
CA ILE A 123 4.11 -9.54 -2.34
C ILE A 123 2.93 -8.58 -2.25
N LEU A 124 2.03 -8.79 -1.28
CA LEU A 124 0.87 -7.94 -1.08
C LEU A 124 1.16 -6.88 -0.01
N VAL A 125 0.98 -5.62 -0.38
CA VAL A 125 1.18 -4.47 0.53
C VAL A 125 -0.17 -3.81 0.77
N GLY A 126 -0.72 -3.96 1.98
CA GLY A 126 -2.04 -3.45 2.33
C GLY A 126 -2.00 -2.29 3.31
N HIS A 127 -2.54 -1.12 2.92
CA HIS A 127 -2.72 0.01 3.83
C HIS A 127 -4.10 -0.01 4.48
N SER A 128 -4.15 0.24 5.81
CA SER A 128 -5.41 0.35 6.54
C SER A 128 -6.29 -0.90 6.34
N ASN A 129 -7.51 -0.74 5.84
CA ASN A 129 -8.44 -1.85 5.58
C ASN A 129 -7.89 -2.91 4.62
N SER A 130 -6.97 -2.53 3.75
CA SER A 130 -6.46 -3.45 2.73
C SER A 130 -5.51 -4.53 3.26
N GLY A 131 -5.07 -4.42 4.51
CA GLY A 131 -4.48 -5.57 5.20
C GLY A 131 -5.49 -6.72 5.42
N ILE A 132 -6.79 -6.41 5.52
CA ILE A 132 -7.85 -7.43 5.57
C ILE A 132 -8.00 -8.10 4.20
N TYR A 133 -7.96 -7.33 3.12
CA TYR A 133 -8.01 -7.88 1.75
C TYR A 133 -6.79 -8.77 1.46
N ALA A 134 -5.60 -8.34 1.85
CA ALA A 134 -4.39 -9.14 1.70
C ALA A 134 -4.47 -10.47 2.47
N ARG A 135 -4.96 -10.46 3.70
CA ARG A 135 -5.20 -11.68 4.49
C ARG A 135 -6.24 -12.59 3.83
N ARG A 136 -7.34 -12.03 3.34
CA ARG A 136 -8.38 -12.79 2.66
C ARG A 136 -7.89 -13.36 1.33
N PHE A 137 -7.07 -12.61 0.59
CA PHE A 137 -6.43 -13.08 -0.65
C PHE A 137 -5.60 -14.34 -0.40
N VAL A 138 -4.70 -14.32 0.60
CA VAL A 138 -3.86 -15.47 0.94
C VAL A 138 -4.67 -16.70 1.34
N THR A 139 -5.79 -16.50 2.02
CA THR A 139 -6.69 -17.59 2.42
C THR A 139 -7.44 -18.16 1.22
N ARG A 140 -7.89 -17.30 0.30
CA ARG A 140 -8.74 -17.68 -0.83
C ARG A 140 -7.92 -18.22 -2.01
N TYR A 141 -6.71 -17.71 -2.20
CA TYR A 141 -5.79 -18.06 -3.27
C TYR A 141 -4.44 -18.55 -2.72
N PRO A 142 -4.42 -19.71 -2.05
CA PRO A 142 -3.21 -20.23 -1.42
C PRO A 142 -2.11 -20.49 -2.46
N GLY A 143 -0.88 -20.08 -2.12
CA GLY A 143 0.28 -20.21 -3.01
C GLY A 143 0.45 -19.06 -4.01
N GLU A 144 -0.52 -18.14 -4.14
CA GLU A 144 -0.39 -16.98 -5.04
C GLU A 144 0.30 -15.76 -4.40
N ALA A 145 0.58 -15.81 -3.10
CA ALA A 145 1.38 -14.81 -2.41
C ALA A 145 2.63 -15.44 -1.80
N THR A 146 3.72 -14.67 -1.78
CA THR A 146 5.01 -15.08 -1.22
C THR A 146 5.41 -14.21 -0.03
N GLY A 147 4.76 -13.07 0.20
CA GLY A 147 5.05 -12.21 1.34
C GLY A 147 4.02 -11.11 1.53
N LEU A 148 4.03 -10.51 2.72
CA LEU A 148 3.02 -9.55 3.14
C LEU A 148 3.67 -8.35 3.83
N VAL A 149 3.18 -7.14 3.52
CA VAL A 149 3.50 -5.92 4.25
C VAL A 149 2.19 -5.22 4.63
N PHE A 150 1.96 -5.05 5.92
CA PHE A 150 0.82 -4.30 6.42
C PHE A 150 1.25 -2.91 6.87
N VAL A 151 0.56 -1.89 6.34
CA VAL A 151 0.87 -0.49 6.61
C VAL A 151 -0.26 0.10 7.44
N ASP A 152 -0.07 0.20 8.74
CA ASP A 152 -1.05 0.65 9.74
C ASP A 152 -2.43 0.03 9.52
N SER A 153 -2.46 -1.30 9.47
CA SER A 153 -3.57 -2.08 8.97
C SER A 153 -4.72 -2.21 9.96
N ALA A 154 -5.93 -2.32 9.43
CA ALA A 154 -7.11 -2.62 10.22
C ALA A 154 -7.07 -4.04 10.79
N HIS A 155 -7.61 -4.16 12.00
CA HIS A 155 -7.83 -5.41 12.70
C HIS A 155 -9.33 -5.76 12.72
N GLU A 156 -9.69 -7.03 12.64
CA GLU A 156 -11.08 -7.47 12.62
C GLU A 156 -11.86 -7.11 13.90
N GLU A 157 -11.17 -7.00 15.04
CA GLU A 157 -11.79 -6.60 16.31
C GLU A 157 -11.90 -5.08 16.50
N GLN A 158 -11.38 -4.30 15.55
CA GLN A 158 -11.31 -2.84 15.66
C GLN A 158 -12.65 -2.22 16.03
N ALA A 159 -13.72 -2.62 15.37
CA ALA A 159 -15.04 -2.06 15.59
C ALA A 159 -15.63 -2.45 16.95
N LEU A 160 -15.40 -3.69 17.39
CA LEU A 160 -15.82 -4.16 18.70
C LEU A 160 -15.14 -3.38 19.80
N ARG A 161 -13.81 -3.27 19.76
CA ARG A 161 -13.01 -2.55 20.76
C ARG A 161 -13.32 -1.05 20.79
N LEU A 162 -13.54 -0.45 19.61
CA LEU A 162 -13.96 0.95 19.54
C LEU A 162 -15.35 1.17 20.20
N ARG A 163 -16.29 0.24 19.99
CA ARG A 163 -17.62 0.27 20.64
C ARG A 163 -17.53 0.11 22.15
N GLU A 164 -16.62 -0.71 22.66
CA GLU A 164 -16.37 -0.86 24.10
C GLU A 164 -15.85 0.46 24.71
N LEU A 165 -14.99 1.18 24.01
CA LEU A 165 -14.45 2.47 24.46
C LEU A 165 -15.43 3.63 24.33
N ASP A 166 -16.20 3.65 23.27
CA ASP A 166 -17.18 4.70 22.95
C ASP A 166 -18.54 4.08 22.56
N PRO A 167 -19.36 3.65 23.53
CA PRO A 167 -20.67 3.05 23.27
C PRO A 167 -21.65 3.97 22.52
N GLN A 168 -21.44 5.29 22.59
CA GLN A 168 -22.24 6.30 21.92
C GLN A 168 -21.66 6.74 20.57
N GLY A 169 -20.53 6.18 20.20
CA GLY A 169 -19.84 6.48 18.95
C GLY A 169 -20.61 6.00 17.72
N PRO A 170 -20.13 6.38 16.52
CA PRO A 170 -20.73 5.97 15.26
C PRO A 170 -20.80 4.44 15.16
N GLY A 171 -21.89 3.93 14.65
CA GLY A 171 -22.05 2.50 14.41
C GLY A 171 -21.05 1.98 13.39
N LEU A 172 -20.79 0.68 13.43
CA LEU A 172 -19.90 0.03 12.45
C LEU A 172 -20.42 0.23 11.02
N ASP A 173 -21.74 0.21 10.85
CA ASP A 173 -22.38 0.39 9.54
C ASP A 173 -22.10 1.78 8.93
N ASP A 174 -22.01 2.83 9.76
CA ASP A 174 -21.67 4.18 9.30
C ASP A 174 -20.23 4.27 8.79
N VAL A 175 -19.32 3.59 9.48
CA VAL A 175 -17.90 3.53 9.08
C VAL A 175 -17.73 2.75 7.79
N THR A 176 -18.40 1.61 7.71
CA THR A 176 -18.33 0.71 6.55
C THR A 176 -18.90 1.36 5.31
N ALA A 177 -20.02 2.08 5.44
CA ALA A 177 -20.65 2.81 4.35
C ALA A 177 -19.73 3.92 3.77
N ARG A 178 -18.88 4.53 4.63
CA ARG A 178 -17.93 5.57 4.19
C ARG A 178 -16.75 5.03 3.41
N ILE A 179 -16.27 3.83 3.74
CA ILE A 179 -15.06 3.24 3.15
C ILE A 179 -15.36 2.22 2.04
N GLY A 180 -16.64 1.96 1.76
CA GLY A 180 -17.07 1.20 0.59
C GLY A 180 -16.85 -0.31 0.66
N PHE A 181 -16.65 -0.90 1.85
CA PHE A 181 -16.60 -2.35 2.01
C PHE A 181 -17.18 -2.79 3.36
N TYR A 182 -17.58 -4.04 3.46
CA TYR A 182 -18.25 -4.60 4.62
C TYR A 182 -17.51 -5.81 5.19
N ILE A 183 -17.19 -5.73 6.50
CA ILE A 183 -16.83 -6.89 7.32
C ILE A 183 -18.00 -7.13 8.25
N LYS A 184 -18.59 -8.31 8.24
CA LYS A 184 -19.68 -8.65 9.15
C LYS A 184 -19.19 -8.52 10.59
N PRO A 185 -19.93 -7.82 11.49
CA PRO A 185 -19.58 -7.76 12.89
C PRO A 185 -19.41 -9.17 13.47
N GLY A 186 -18.29 -9.43 14.14
CA GLY A 186 -17.99 -10.74 14.71
C GLY A 186 -17.43 -11.78 13.74
N GLU A 187 -17.27 -11.44 12.45
CA GLU A 187 -16.51 -12.28 11.53
C GLU A 187 -15.04 -12.26 11.93
N ARG A 188 -14.57 -13.35 12.53
CA ARG A 188 -13.16 -13.56 12.82
C ARG A 188 -12.48 -14.05 11.54
N LEU A 189 -11.59 -13.25 11.01
CA LEU A 189 -10.61 -13.73 10.02
C LEU A 189 -9.57 -14.53 10.79
N GLU A 190 -9.89 -15.79 11.13
CA GLU A 190 -8.87 -16.71 11.62
C GLU A 190 -7.83 -16.89 10.52
N TRP A 191 -6.73 -16.19 10.66
CA TRP A 191 -5.68 -16.20 9.68
C TRP A 191 -4.33 -16.39 10.38
N ARG A 192 -3.59 -17.38 9.92
CA ARG A 192 -2.21 -17.62 10.26
C ARG A 192 -1.46 -17.99 8.99
N THR A 193 -0.18 -17.67 8.94
CA THR A 193 0.63 -17.93 7.74
C THR A 193 2.06 -18.28 8.11
N GLU A 194 2.73 -18.95 7.17
CA GLU A 194 4.19 -19.17 7.20
C GLU A 194 4.91 -18.10 6.36
N LEU A 195 4.18 -17.25 5.64
CA LEU A 195 4.77 -16.24 4.75
C LEU A 195 5.52 -15.18 5.57
N PRO A 196 6.64 -14.67 5.06
CA PRO A 196 7.26 -13.45 5.60
C PRO A 196 6.22 -12.32 5.69
N LEU A 197 6.14 -11.70 6.85
CA LEU A 197 5.19 -10.63 7.14
C LEU A 197 5.89 -9.50 7.91
N ILE A 198 5.78 -8.28 7.40
CA ILE A 198 6.17 -7.08 8.16
C ILE A 198 4.94 -6.23 8.39
N VAL A 199 4.69 -5.89 9.67
CA VAL A 199 3.61 -5.01 10.08
C VAL A 199 4.19 -3.69 10.56
N LEU A 200 3.90 -2.63 9.82
CA LEU A 200 4.28 -1.26 10.16
C LEU A 200 3.12 -0.59 10.91
N SER A 201 3.39 -0.07 12.09
CA SER A 201 2.43 0.67 12.91
C SER A 201 2.76 2.16 12.95
N ALA A 202 1.77 3.02 12.85
CA ALA A 202 1.92 4.44 13.14
C ALA A 202 2.35 4.65 14.59
N GLY A 203 3.37 5.50 14.82
CA GLY A 203 3.86 5.84 16.15
C GLY A 203 3.31 7.15 16.71
N LYS A 204 2.74 8.01 15.84
CA LYS A 204 2.07 9.23 16.29
C LYS A 204 0.60 8.94 16.59
N PRO A 205 0.06 9.55 17.65
CA PRO A 205 -1.37 9.48 17.95
C PRO A 205 -2.23 9.84 16.73
N LYS A 206 -3.37 9.19 16.60
CA LYS A 206 -4.33 9.52 15.52
C LYS A 206 -4.85 10.94 15.73
N PRO A 207 -4.91 11.77 14.68
CA PRO A 207 -5.47 13.11 14.81
C PRO A 207 -6.97 13.02 15.13
N ARG A 208 -7.45 13.85 16.04
CA ARG A 208 -8.87 13.94 16.40
C ARG A 208 -9.76 14.40 15.25
N LYS A 209 -9.20 15.19 14.32
CA LYS A 209 -9.87 15.62 13.09
C LYS A 209 -9.14 15.04 11.89
N ALA A 210 -9.88 14.53 10.93
CA ALA A 210 -9.31 14.19 9.65
C ALA A 210 -8.75 15.42 8.95
N ARG A 211 -7.73 15.26 8.08
CA ARG A 211 -7.10 16.38 7.35
C ARG A 211 -8.07 17.18 6.47
N ASP A 212 -9.17 16.57 6.04
CA ASP A 212 -10.25 17.19 5.26
C ASP A 212 -11.29 17.92 6.12
N GLY A 213 -11.06 18.03 7.44
CA GLY A 213 -11.97 18.65 8.39
C GLY A 213 -13.18 17.82 8.78
N SER A 214 -13.33 16.61 8.23
CA SER A 214 -14.39 15.69 8.66
C SER A 214 -14.13 15.18 10.07
N GLU A 215 -15.20 14.89 10.82
CA GLU A 215 -15.08 14.31 12.15
C GLU A 215 -14.48 12.89 12.06
N SER A 216 -13.37 12.67 12.78
CA SER A 216 -12.84 11.33 12.93
C SER A 216 -13.76 10.50 13.83
N GLN A 217 -13.71 9.17 13.71
CA GLN A 217 -14.46 8.25 14.58
C GLN A 217 -14.20 8.48 16.07
N THR A 218 -13.06 9.07 16.40
CA THR A 218 -12.61 9.33 17.76
C THR A 218 -12.93 10.74 18.26
N ASN A 219 -13.63 11.57 17.48
CA ASN A 219 -13.84 13.00 17.80
C ASN A 219 -14.66 13.21 19.08
N ARG A 220 -15.47 12.23 19.51
CA ARG A 220 -16.29 12.28 20.74
C ARG A 220 -15.59 11.67 21.95
N MET A 221 -14.49 11.00 21.74
CA MET A 221 -13.74 10.33 22.81
C MET A 221 -13.10 11.34 23.75
N THR A 222 -13.08 11.00 25.04
CA THR A 222 -12.28 11.73 26.04
C THR A 222 -10.79 11.51 25.78
N GLU A 223 -9.92 12.32 26.39
CA GLU A 223 -8.47 12.14 26.31
C GLU A 223 -8.02 10.73 26.73
N GLU A 224 -8.65 10.21 27.78
CA GLU A 224 -8.36 8.89 28.33
C GLU A 224 -8.77 7.77 27.35
N GLN A 225 -9.98 7.85 26.80
CA GLN A 225 -10.46 6.92 25.78
C GLN A 225 -9.59 6.96 24.54
N PHE A 226 -9.17 8.16 24.11
CA PHE A 226 -8.29 8.33 22.96
C PHE A 226 -6.92 7.70 23.19
N ALA A 227 -6.31 7.93 24.37
CA ALA A 227 -5.05 7.30 24.74
C ALA A 227 -5.17 5.76 24.88
N ALA A 228 -6.31 5.27 25.33
CA ALA A 228 -6.61 3.83 25.36
C ALA A 228 -6.72 3.26 23.93
N TRP A 229 -7.37 4.00 23.02
CA TRP A 229 -7.48 3.61 21.62
C TRP A 229 -6.11 3.50 20.93
N ASP A 230 -5.21 4.46 21.16
CA ASP A 230 -3.86 4.42 20.59
C ASP A 230 -3.08 3.18 21.07
N ARG A 231 -3.21 2.81 22.36
CA ARG A 231 -2.62 1.57 22.87
C ARG A 231 -3.20 0.32 22.22
N ILE A 232 -4.52 0.22 22.15
CA ILE A 232 -5.23 -0.90 21.50
C ILE A 232 -4.81 -1.03 20.03
N TRP A 233 -4.61 0.10 19.34
CA TRP A 233 -4.18 0.08 17.94
C TRP A 233 -2.80 -0.55 17.78
N ILE A 234 -1.84 -0.22 18.65
CA ILE A 234 -0.51 -0.85 18.66
C ILE A 234 -0.60 -2.34 18.98
N GLU A 235 -1.43 -2.72 19.96
CA GLU A 235 -1.69 -4.12 20.30
C GLU A 235 -2.21 -4.91 19.09
N PHE A 236 -3.12 -4.34 18.31
CA PHE A 236 -3.61 -4.94 17.06
C PHE A 236 -2.50 -5.17 16.04
N GLN A 237 -1.62 -4.20 15.84
CA GLN A 237 -0.51 -4.35 14.91
C GLN A 237 0.47 -5.44 15.38
N GLN A 238 0.72 -5.52 16.67
CA GLN A 238 1.55 -6.58 17.25
C GLN A 238 0.89 -7.96 17.16
N ASP A 239 -0.44 -8.04 17.34
CA ASP A 239 -1.18 -9.28 17.15
C ASP A 239 -1.11 -9.75 15.69
N LEU A 240 -1.31 -8.84 14.73
CA LEU A 240 -1.18 -9.16 13.32
C LEU A 240 0.21 -9.72 12.98
N ALA A 241 1.28 -9.14 13.53
CA ALA A 241 2.63 -9.63 13.30
C ALA A 241 2.83 -11.06 13.83
N LYS A 242 2.26 -11.38 15.00
CA LYS A 242 2.34 -12.72 15.63
C LYS A 242 1.58 -13.81 14.87
N ARG A 243 0.79 -13.45 13.86
CA ARG A 243 0.03 -14.42 13.05
C ARG A 243 0.87 -15.07 11.95
N SER A 244 2.08 -14.61 11.72
CA SER A 244 3.08 -15.31 10.91
C SER A 244 4.21 -15.83 11.78
N LYS A 245 4.74 -17.02 11.46
CA LYS A 245 5.98 -17.53 12.07
C LYS A 245 7.19 -16.65 11.74
N HIS A 246 7.15 -15.94 10.61
CA HIS A 246 8.17 -15.01 10.15
C HIS A 246 7.66 -13.57 10.20
N GLY A 247 6.82 -13.27 11.23
CA GLY A 247 6.21 -11.96 11.39
C GLY A 247 7.10 -11.01 12.19
N GLU A 248 7.25 -9.78 11.69
CA GLU A 248 7.99 -8.70 12.31
C GLU A 248 7.10 -7.48 12.51
N PHE A 249 7.15 -6.87 13.68
CA PHE A 249 6.51 -5.58 13.99
C PHE A 249 7.54 -4.46 13.95
N ARG A 250 7.21 -3.37 13.25
CA ARG A 250 8.03 -2.15 13.20
C ARG A 250 7.19 -0.91 13.51
N LEU A 251 7.69 -0.06 14.40
CA LEU A 251 7.04 1.20 14.75
C LEU A 251 7.57 2.33 13.86
N ALA A 252 6.67 3.01 13.17
CA ALA A 252 6.96 4.22 12.40
C ALA A 252 6.79 5.45 13.31
N GLU A 253 7.77 5.72 14.17
CA GLU A 253 7.71 6.71 15.27
C GLU A 253 7.34 8.12 14.81
N LYS A 254 7.74 8.50 13.59
CA LYS A 254 7.51 9.85 13.04
C LYS A 254 6.26 9.95 12.16
N SER A 255 5.48 8.86 12.05
CA SER A 255 4.34 8.77 11.14
C SER A 255 3.00 8.70 11.87
N GLY A 256 1.98 9.31 11.26
CA GLY A 256 0.59 8.98 11.50
C GLY A 256 0.12 7.82 10.62
N HIS A 257 -1.19 7.72 10.42
CA HIS A 257 -1.84 6.63 9.66
C HIS A 257 -1.31 6.42 8.23
N PHE A 258 -0.75 7.43 7.59
CA PHE A 258 -0.24 7.37 6.22
C PHE A 258 1.29 7.18 6.19
N ILE A 259 1.78 6.04 6.69
CA ILE A 259 3.22 5.75 6.78
C ILE A 259 3.90 5.87 5.41
N GLN A 260 3.24 5.46 4.34
CA GLN A 260 3.73 5.57 2.96
C GLN A 260 3.97 7.01 2.49
N ARG A 261 3.44 8.00 3.21
CA ARG A 261 3.65 9.44 2.94
C ARG A 261 4.61 10.10 3.92
N ASP A 262 4.47 9.73 5.21
CA ASP A 262 5.22 10.36 6.29
C ASP A 262 6.63 9.76 6.44
N GLN A 263 6.77 8.44 6.25
CA GLN A 263 8.03 7.68 6.31
C GLN A 263 8.10 6.64 5.19
N PRO A 264 8.13 7.05 3.91
CA PRO A 264 8.11 6.14 2.76
C PRO A 264 9.24 5.11 2.77
N ASP A 265 10.43 5.49 3.25
CA ASP A 265 11.59 4.60 3.29
C ASP A 265 11.34 3.34 4.14
N LEU A 266 10.56 3.44 5.22
CA LEU A 266 10.20 2.27 6.03
C LEU A 266 9.35 1.27 5.24
N VAL A 267 8.41 1.75 4.43
CA VAL A 267 7.57 0.89 3.60
C VAL A 267 8.40 0.24 2.49
N ILE A 268 9.25 1.02 1.81
CA ILE A 268 10.14 0.51 0.75
C ILE A 268 11.09 -0.54 1.33
N GLN A 269 11.67 -0.29 2.50
CA GLN A 269 12.55 -1.24 3.16
C GLN A 269 11.81 -2.52 3.58
N ALA A 270 10.60 -2.42 4.12
CA ALA A 270 9.79 -3.58 4.46
C ALA A 270 9.50 -4.45 3.21
N ILE A 271 9.18 -3.84 2.07
CA ILE A 271 8.98 -4.56 0.80
C ILE A 271 10.27 -5.29 0.38
N ARG A 272 11.44 -4.63 0.49
CA ARG A 272 12.74 -5.25 0.18
C ARG A 272 13.05 -6.44 1.10
N ASP A 273 12.80 -6.29 2.39
CA ASP A 273 13.12 -7.32 3.38
C ASP A 273 12.25 -8.56 3.18
N VAL A 274 10.94 -8.38 2.97
CA VAL A 274 10.02 -9.47 2.62
C VAL A 274 10.46 -10.16 1.32
N GLY A 275 10.88 -9.40 0.30
CA GLY A 275 11.34 -9.95 -0.98
C GLY A 275 12.67 -10.71 -0.91
N ARG A 276 13.48 -10.53 0.13
CA ARG A 276 14.76 -11.24 0.35
C ARG A 276 14.61 -12.52 1.16
N SER A 277 13.47 -12.73 1.77
CA SER A 277 13.22 -13.89 2.65
C SER A 277 12.89 -15.18 1.88
N HIS A 278 13.19 -15.19 0.56
CA HIS A 278 12.93 -16.29 -0.38
C HIS A 278 14.20 -16.82 -1.02
#